data_f5e56f894ba29724f1b11620b773eb8f
#
_entry.id   f5e56f894ba29724f1b11620b773eb8f
#
_cell.length_a   1.000
_cell.length_b   1.000
_cell.length_c   1.000
_cell.angle_alpha   90.00
_cell.angle_beta   90.00
_cell.angle_gamma   90.00
#
_symmetry.space_group_name_H-M   'P 1'
#
loop_
_entity.id
_entity.type
_entity.pdbx_description
1 polymer ?
#
loop_
_entity_poly.entity_id
_entity_poly.type
_entity_poly.pdbx_seq_one_letter_code
_entity_poly.pdbx_strand_id
1 'polypeptide(L)'
;MVGGGLAALAAAISAVDNGATVLLVNKGISGKSGSSAKAAGILAAAFGHGDLETRPVPDNPNKHARDTLAVGYHIGDPELVNFVAKQATSAIRWLESLGVEFSRAEDGGYIQLNAPGNSCPRAVSAIGGGQAIVSALLHQAKARGVMFLDETIVRDIKPIEGHTFLVTLQGRQATTIRAGAAVLAAGGA
;
A
#
# COMPACT_ATOMS: atom_id res chain seq x y z
N MET A 1 10.14 -6.73 -8.12
CA MET A 1 8.94 -5.89 -7.92
C MET A 1 8.77 -4.96 -9.10
N VAL A 2 7.58 -4.85 -9.66
CA VAL A 2 7.25 -3.97 -10.79
C VAL A 2 6.36 -2.83 -10.30
N GLY A 3 6.86 -1.60 -10.30
CA GLY A 3 6.22 -0.40 -9.79
C GLY A 3 7.00 0.25 -8.65
N GLY A 4 6.75 1.54 -8.37
CA GLY A 4 7.44 2.33 -7.34
C GLY A 4 6.50 3.07 -6.38
N GLY A 5 5.20 2.69 -6.37
CA GLY A 5 4.19 3.24 -5.49
C GLY A 5 4.07 2.50 -4.15
N LEU A 6 3.05 2.85 -3.37
CA LEU A 6 2.80 2.31 -2.03
C LEU A 6 2.78 0.77 -2.00
N ALA A 7 2.05 0.14 -2.91
CA ALA A 7 1.93 -1.31 -2.95
C ALA A 7 3.27 -2.02 -3.22
N ALA A 8 4.06 -1.49 -4.16
CA ALA A 8 5.37 -2.04 -4.50
C ALA A 8 6.36 -1.91 -3.34
N LEU A 9 6.39 -0.74 -2.68
CA LEU A 9 7.27 -0.48 -1.54
C LEU A 9 6.89 -1.35 -0.33
N ALA A 10 5.60 -1.47 -0.02
CA ALA A 10 5.11 -2.34 1.06
C ALA A 10 5.47 -3.81 0.81
N ALA A 11 5.24 -4.31 -0.42
CA ALA A 11 5.60 -5.67 -0.80
C ALA A 11 7.12 -5.90 -0.78
N ALA A 12 7.92 -4.91 -1.19
CA ALA A 12 9.37 -4.98 -1.16
C ALA A 12 9.92 -5.07 0.27
N ILE A 13 9.40 -4.23 1.19
CA ILE A 13 9.76 -4.27 2.61
C ILE A 13 9.41 -5.64 3.20
N SER A 14 8.18 -6.11 3.00
CA SER A 14 7.76 -7.42 3.49
C SER A 14 8.62 -8.56 2.94
N ALA A 15 8.97 -8.53 1.66
CA ALA A 15 9.80 -9.56 1.05
C ALA A 15 11.22 -9.58 1.64
N VAL A 16 11.85 -8.43 1.82
CA VAL A 16 13.20 -8.34 2.43
C VAL A 16 13.16 -8.77 3.89
N ASP A 17 12.16 -8.35 4.66
CA ASP A 17 12.01 -8.75 6.07
C ASP A 17 11.81 -10.28 6.22
N ASN A 18 11.40 -10.97 5.13
CA ASN A 18 11.33 -12.44 5.04
C ASN A 18 12.53 -13.06 4.28
N GLY A 19 13.64 -12.36 4.16
CA GLY A 19 14.90 -12.88 3.64
C GLY A 19 15.07 -12.89 2.12
N ALA A 20 14.16 -12.25 1.37
CA ALA A 20 14.30 -12.16 -0.08
C ALA A 20 15.24 -11.03 -0.49
N THR A 21 16.01 -11.24 -1.57
CA THR A 21 16.70 -10.15 -2.28
C THR A 21 15.74 -9.50 -3.26
N VAL A 22 15.55 -8.18 -3.17
CA VAL A 22 14.54 -7.46 -3.93
C VAL A 22 15.17 -6.43 -4.85
N LEU A 23 14.81 -6.51 -6.15
CA LEU A 23 14.97 -5.44 -7.13
C LEU A 23 13.60 -4.83 -7.43
N LEU A 24 13.45 -3.54 -7.19
CA LEU A 24 12.25 -2.78 -7.54
C LEU A 24 12.52 -2.00 -8.83
N VAL A 25 11.71 -2.28 -9.87
CA VAL A 25 11.82 -1.63 -11.18
C VAL A 25 10.65 -0.69 -11.37
N ASN A 26 10.93 0.57 -11.66
CA ASN A 26 9.90 1.60 -11.83
C ASN A 26 10.12 2.41 -13.11
N LYS A 27 9.05 2.65 -13.88
CA LYS A 27 9.09 3.46 -15.10
C LYS A 27 9.43 4.94 -14.86
N GLY A 28 9.13 5.44 -13.67
CA GLY A 28 9.47 6.79 -13.23
C GLY A 28 10.47 6.75 -12.08
N ILE A 29 10.45 7.78 -11.24
CA ILE A 29 11.29 7.86 -10.03
C ILE A 29 10.50 7.31 -8.85
N SER A 30 11.04 6.30 -8.18
CA SER A 30 10.44 5.70 -6.99
C SER A 30 10.24 6.72 -5.89
N GLY A 31 9.05 6.72 -5.30
CA GLY A 31 8.67 7.68 -4.27
C GLY A 31 8.25 9.08 -4.77
N LYS A 32 8.35 9.35 -6.07
CA LYS A 32 7.94 10.65 -6.66
C LYS A 32 6.90 10.51 -7.77
N SER A 33 6.85 9.36 -8.42
CA SER A 33 5.94 9.08 -9.53
C SER A 33 4.76 8.22 -9.09
N GLY A 34 3.67 8.29 -9.86
CA GLY A 34 2.46 7.51 -9.64
C GLY A 34 1.42 8.18 -8.75
N SER A 35 0.26 7.55 -8.62
CA SER A 35 -0.89 8.07 -7.88
C SER A 35 -0.69 8.11 -6.37
N SER A 36 0.06 7.16 -5.80
CA SER A 36 0.27 7.07 -4.35
C SER A 36 0.91 8.32 -3.75
N ALA A 37 1.91 8.91 -4.42
CA ALA A 37 2.57 10.13 -3.95
C ALA A 37 1.65 11.38 -4.06
N LYS A 38 0.68 11.36 -4.95
CA LYS A 38 -0.27 12.46 -5.19
C LYS A 38 -1.58 12.32 -4.41
N ALA A 39 -1.78 11.18 -3.75
CA ALA A 39 -2.99 10.90 -2.98
C ALA A 39 -3.09 11.78 -1.74
N ALA A 40 -4.30 12.02 -1.26
CA ALA A 40 -4.53 12.78 -0.03
C ALA A 40 -3.98 12.11 1.25
N GLY A 41 -3.61 10.82 1.17
CA GLY A 41 -3.08 10.07 2.32
C GLY A 41 -4.15 9.66 3.32
N ILE A 42 -5.38 9.52 2.86
CA ILE A 42 -6.52 9.09 3.67
C ILE A 42 -6.69 7.58 3.53
N LEU A 43 -6.75 6.90 4.66
CA LEU A 43 -6.94 5.47 4.77
C LEU A 43 -8.19 5.17 5.60
N ALA A 44 -9.01 4.23 5.16
CA ALA A 44 -10.20 3.83 5.91
C ALA A 44 -9.89 2.62 6.80
N ALA A 45 -10.17 2.72 8.10
CA ALA A 45 -10.01 1.62 9.04
C ALA A 45 -11.01 1.70 10.20
N ALA A 46 -11.60 0.55 10.52
CA ALA A 46 -12.57 0.42 11.60
C ALA A 46 -11.86 0.14 12.92
N PHE A 47 -11.44 1.17 13.66
CA PHE A 47 -10.74 1.02 14.94
C PHE A 47 -11.64 0.59 16.11
N GLY A 48 -12.95 0.47 15.88
CA GLY A 48 -13.88 0.05 16.94
C GLY A 48 -14.11 1.14 18.00
N HIS A 49 -14.51 0.71 19.19
CA HIS A 49 -14.84 1.61 20.32
C HIS A 49 -13.64 1.99 21.19
N GLY A 50 -12.41 1.73 20.78
CA GLY A 50 -11.27 1.84 21.69
C GLY A 50 -11.08 3.23 22.31
N ASP A 51 -11.48 4.32 21.65
CA ASP A 51 -10.85 5.58 21.97
C ASP A 51 -11.77 6.81 22.12
N LEU A 52 -13.10 6.69 21.99
CA LEU A 52 -13.99 7.81 22.27
C LEU A 52 -15.37 7.33 22.77
N GLU A 53 -15.67 7.57 24.03
CA GLU A 53 -17.00 7.39 24.68
C GLU A 53 -18.15 8.13 23.96
N THR A 54 -17.82 8.96 22.96
CA THR A 54 -18.75 9.85 22.26
C THR A 54 -19.26 9.31 20.93
N ARG A 55 -18.90 8.07 20.50
CA ARG A 55 -19.33 7.55 19.20
C ARG A 55 -20.62 6.73 19.31
N PRO A 56 -21.74 7.22 18.72
CA PRO A 56 -23.05 6.59 18.90
C PRO A 56 -23.22 5.26 18.16
N VAL A 57 -22.29 4.87 17.27
CA VAL A 57 -22.45 3.65 16.45
C VAL A 57 -21.16 2.84 16.42
N PRO A 58 -21.19 1.58 16.91
CA PRO A 58 -20.04 0.68 16.85
C PRO A 58 -19.60 0.45 15.40
N ASP A 59 -18.33 0.70 15.12
CA ASP A 59 -17.72 0.32 13.84
C ASP A 59 -16.94 -1.00 13.98
N ASN A 60 -16.89 -1.78 12.89
CA ASN A 60 -16.13 -3.02 12.85
C ASN A 60 -15.75 -3.38 11.38
N PRO A 61 -14.79 -4.29 11.18
CA PRO A 61 -14.37 -4.70 9.84
C PRO A 61 -15.48 -5.22 8.93
N ASN A 62 -16.48 -5.93 9.47
CA ASN A 62 -17.60 -6.44 8.66
C ASN A 62 -18.48 -5.31 8.14
N LYS A 63 -18.70 -4.27 8.96
CA LYS A 63 -19.43 -3.08 8.54
C LYS A 63 -18.64 -2.30 7.50
N HIS A 64 -17.32 -2.16 7.69
CA HIS A 64 -16.43 -1.57 6.69
C HIS A 64 -16.50 -2.31 5.35
N ALA A 65 -16.40 -3.64 5.35
CA ALA A 65 -16.50 -4.44 4.13
C ALA A 65 -17.85 -4.28 3.42
N ARG A 66 -18.96 -4.26 4.18
CA ARG A 66 -20.31 -4.06 3.62
C ARG A 66 -20.45 -2.70 2.95
N ASP A 67 -19.99 -1.64 3.60
CA ASP A 67 -20.02 -0.28 3.01
C ASP A 67 -19.19 -0.23 1.73
N THR A 68 -18.01 -0.83 1.73
CA THR A 68 -17.12 -0.89 0.55
C THR A 68 -17.78 -1.62 -0.62
N LEU A 69 -18.42 -2.77 -0.37
CA LEU A 69 -19.13 -3.53 -1.40
C LEU A 69 -20.33 -2.73 -1.94
N ALA A 70 -21.09 -2.08 -1.06
CA ALA A 70 -22.25 -1.29 -1.46
C ALA A 70 -21.86 -0.09 -2.34
N VAL A 71 -20.82 0.66 -1.96
CA VAL A 71 -20.29 1.77 -2.77
C VAL A 71 -19.75 1.28 -4.11
N GLY A 72 -19.12 0.12 -4.11
CA GLY A 72 -18.61 -0.54 -5.33
C GLY A 72 -19.70 -1.26 -6.13
N TYR A 73 -20.99 -1.04 -5.86
CA TYR A 73 -22.13 -1.70 -6.55
C TYR A 73 -22.00 -3.22 -6.60
N HIS A 74 -21.34 -3.82 -5.60
CA HIS A 74 -21.07 -5.25 -5.50
C HIS A 74 -20.26 -5.86 -6.66
N ILE A 75 -19.50 -5.03 -7.40
CA ILE A 75 -18.61 -5.49 -8.49
C ILE A 75 -17.29 -6.07 -7.93
N GLY A 76 -16.85 -5.56 -6.76
CA GLY A 76 -15.62 -6.01 -6.13
C GLY A 76 -15.69 -7.45 -5.63
N ASP A 77 -14.52 -8.10 -5.54
CA ASP A 77 -14.38 -9.42 -4.92
C ASP A 77 -14.68 -9.35 -3.41
N PRO A 78 -15.75 -10.03 -2.92
CA PRO A 78 -16.11 -9.94 -1.52
C PRO A 78 -15.05 -10.51 -0.55
N GLU A 79 -14.30 -11.54 -0.96
CA GLU A 79 -13.26 -12.13 -0.11
C GLU A 79 -12.10 -11.16 0.08
N LEU A 80 -11.67 -10.55 -1.01
CA LEU A 80 -10.62 -9.53 -0.98
C LEU A 80 -11.05 -8.29 -0.17
N VAL A 81 -12.28 -7.81 -0.36
CA VAL A 81 -12.82 -6.66 0.39
C VAL A 81 -12.88 -6.96 1.89
N ASN A 82 -13.36 -8.15 2.28
CA ASN A 82 -13.38 -8.58 3.68
C ASN A 82 -11.96 -8.69 4.26
N PHE A 83 -11.03 -9.25 3.50
CA PHE A 83 -9.62 -9.33 3.92
C PHE A 83 -9.04 -7.94 4.17
N VAL A 84 -9.16 -7.02 3.22
CA VAL A 84 -8.67 -5.65 3.33
C VAL A 84 -9.28 -4.92 4.53
N ALA A 85 -10.61 -5.01 4.73
CA ALA A 85 -11.29 -4.38 5.85
C ALA A 85 -10.80 -4.92 7.21
N LYS A 86 -10.53 -6.21 7.31
CA LYS A 86 -10.00 -6.85 8.53
C LYS A 86 -8.54 -6.43 8.82
N GLN A 87 -7.74 -6.23 7.77
CA GLN A 87 -6.33 -5.87 7.92
C GLN A 87 -6.08 -4.35 8.04
N ALA A 88 -7.07 -3.51 7.76
CA ALA A 88 -6.90 -2.06 7.65
C ALA A 88 -6.28 -1.40 8.90
N THR A 89 -6.73 -1.78 10.10
CA THR A 89 -6.20 -1.24 11.35
C THR A 89 -4.74 -1.66 11.59
N SER A 90 -4.42 -2.91 11.31
CA SER A 90 -3.06 -3.43 11.43
C SER A 90 -2.13 -2.78 10.40
N ALA A 91 -2.63 -2.50 9.19
CA ALA A 91 -1.87 -1.80 8.15
C ALA A 91 -1.52 -0.37 8.55
N ILE A 92 -2.46 0.38 9.17
CA ILE A 92 -2.17 1.73 9.67
C ILE A 92 -1.11 1.69 10.78
N ARG A 93 -1.23 0.79 11.75
CA ARG A 93 -0.23 0.62 12.81
C ARG A 93 1.15 0.22 12.27
N TRP A 94 1.17 -0.63 11.25
CA TRP A 94 2.40 -0.99 10.55
C TRP A 94 3.03 0.22 9.85
N LEU A 95 2.25 1.06 9.18
CA LEU A 95 2.74 2.30 8.59
C LEU A 95 3.34 3.25 9.65
N GLU A 96 2.71 3.37 10.83
CA GLU A 96 3.27 4.13 11.95
C GLU A 96 4.61 3.58 12.42
N SER A 97 4.73 2.25 12.53
CA SER A 97 6.01 1.63 12.91
C SER A 97 7.14 1.89 11.91
N LEU A 98 6.78 2.27 10.68
CA LEU A 98 7.72 2.68 9.63
C LEU A 98 7.98 4.20 9.58
N GLY A 99 7.38 4.96 10.50
CA GLY A 99 7.59 6.40 10.63
C GLY A 99 6.55 7.27 9.90
N VAL A 100 5.39 6.72 9.54
CA VAL A 100 4.26 7.52 9.05
C VAL A 100 3.50 8.11 10.23
N GLU A 101 3.30 9.41 10.24
CA GLU A 101 2.51 10.10 11.25
C GLU A 101 1.06 10.24 10.79
N PHE A 102 0.12 9.97 11.70
CA PHE A 102 -1.32 10.15 11.48
C PHE A 102 -1.91 11.19 12.43
N SER A 103 -2.98 11.85 11.98
CA SER A 103 -3.69 12.83 12.78
C SER A 103 -4.31 12.19 14.02
N ARG A 104 -4.02 12.79 15.20
CA ARG A 104 -4.47 12.30 16.50
C ARG A 104 -5.27 13.33 17.25
N ALA A 105 -6.22 12.86 18.05
CA ALA A 105 -6.97 13.65 19.02
C ALA A 105 -6.14 13.91 20.29
N GLU A 106 -6.62 14.78 21.17
CA GLU A 106 -5.94 15.14 22.41
C GLU A 106 -5.72 13.94 23.36
N ASP A 107 -6.62 12.95 23.30
CA ASP A 107 -6.51 11.69 24.05
C ASP A 107 -5.52 10.67 23.45
N GLY A 108 -4.89 11.01 22.33
CA GLY A 108 -3.95 10.15 21.60
C GLY A 108 -4.59 9.18 20.61
N GLY A 109 -5.92 9.11 20.54
CA GLY A 109 -6.64 8.29 19.57
C GLY A 109 -6.54 8.84 18.13
N TYR A 110 -6.82 8.01 17.11
CA TYR A 110 -6.88 8.49 15.74
C TYR A 110 -8.07 9.41 15.51
N ILE A 111 -7.85 10.57 14.88
CA ILE A 111 -8.95 11.35 14.34
C ILE A 111 -9.54 10.58 13.16
N GLN A 112 -10.79 10.14 13.32
CA GLN A 112 -11.55 9.45 12.28
C GLN A 112 -12.64 10.37 11.73
N LEU A 113 -12.60 10.61 10.43
CA LEU A 113 -13.52 11.49 9.74
C LEU A 113 -14.58 10.69 8.98
N ASN A 114 -15.74 11.32 8.79
CA ASN A 114 -16.72 10.80 7.85
C ASN A 114 -16.22 10.96 6.42
N ALA A 115 -16.46 9.95 5.59
CA ALA A 115 -16.20 10.01 4.18
C ALA A 115 -17.41 9.45 3.42
N PRO A 116 -17.68 9.93 2.20
CA PRO A 116 -18.77 9.43 1.37
C PRO A 116 -18.72 7.90 1.25
N GLY A 117 -19.89 7.26 1.39
CA GLY A 117 -20.02 5.81 1.32
C GLY A 117 -19.68 5.05 2.61
N ASN A 118 -19.20 5.71 3.65
CA ASN A 118 -18.97 5.11 4.95
C ASN A 118 -20.17 5.34 5.87
N SER A 119 -20.69 4.29 6.48
CA SER A 119 -21.76 4.38 7.51
C SER A 119 -21.25 4.79 8.89
N CYS A 120 -19.93 4.82 9.07
CA CYS A 120 -19.25 5.27 10.30
C CYS A 120 -18.01 6.10 9.93
N PRO A 121 -17.58 7.03 10.82
CA PRO A 121 -16.29 7.69 10.70
C PRO A 121 -15.15 6.67 10.76
N ARG A 122 -14.36 6.55 9.68
CA ARG A 122 -13.21 5.64 9.64
C ARG A 122 -12.06 6.14 8.77
N ALA A 123 -12.20 7.32 8.19
CA ALA A 123 -11.14 7.94 7.40
C ALA A 123 -10.07 8.53 8.32
N VAL A 124 -8.87 7.99 8.28
CA VAL A 124 -7.70 8.41 9.05
C VAL A 124 -6.70 9.07 8.09
N SER A 125 -6.23 10.26 8.42
CA SER A 125 -5.35 11.05 7.55
C SER A 125 -3.89 10.96 7.98
N ALA A 126 -3.01 10.61 7.06
CA ALA A 126 -1.58 10.74 7.25
C ALA A 126 -1.16 12.22 7.15
N ILE A 127 -0.33 12.68 8.07
CA ILE A 127 0.24 14.03 8.06
C ILE A 127 1.22 14.11 6.87
N GLY A 128 1.02 15.10 6.00
CA GLY A 128 1.79 15.24 4.76
C GLY A 128 1.29 14.35 3.60
N GLY A 129 0.11 13.72 3.77
CA GLY A 129 -0.59 13.04 2.69
C GLY A 129 0.12 11.80 2.16
N GLY A 130 -0.23 11.40 0.94
CA GLY A 130 0.34 10.22 0.30
C GLY A 130 1.85 10.32 0.06
N GLN A 131 2.36 11.53 -0.15
CA GLN A 131 3.80 11.74 -0.31
C GLN A 131 4.57 11.37 0.97
N ALA A 132 4.05 11.70 2.15
CA ALA A 132 4.69 11.33 3.43
C ALA A 132 4.73 9.82 3.60
N ILE A 133 3.61 9.12 3.31
CA ILE A 133 3.55 7.65 3.38
C ILE A 133 4.60 7.03 2.45
N VAL A 134 4.61 7.46 1.18
CA VAL A 134 5.53 6.89 0.18
C VAL A 134 6.99 7.19 0.54
N SER A 135 7.29 8.40 1.07
CA SER A 135 8.64 8.77 1.49
C SER A 135 9.13 7.93 2.67
N ALA A 136 8.29 7.69 3.66
CA ALA A 136 8.62 6.81 4.79
C ALA A 136 8.93 5.38 4.31
N LEU A 137 8.07 4.80 3.47
CA LEU A 137 8.30 3.45 2.94
C LEU A 137 9.54 3.38 2.05
N LEU A 138 9.79 4.39 1.22
CA LEU A 138 10.99 4.45 0.39
C LEU A 138 12.26 4.48 1.26
N HIS A 139 12.24 5.28 2.33
CA HIS A 139 13.35 5.34 3.30
C HIS A 139 13.59 3.96 3.93
N GLN A 140 12.54 3.32 4.41
CA GLN A 140 12.60 2.01 5.04
C GLN A 140 13.03 0.89 4.06
N ALA A 141 12.58 0.93 2.82
CA ALA A 141 12.98 -0.03 1.80
C ALA A 141 14.48 0.11 1.47
N LYS A 142 14.98 1.35 1.34
CA LYS A 142 16.42 1.62 1.13
C LYS A 142 17.26 1.15 2.32
N ALA A 143 16.84 1.44 3.53
CA ALA A 143 17.54 1.02 4.76
C ALA A 143 17.67 -0.51 4.88
N ARG A 144 16.71 -1.25 4.31
CA ARG A 144 16.71 -2.73 4.26
C ARG A 144 17.45 -3.33 3.07
N GLY A 145 18.07 -2.50 2.23
CA GLY A 145 18.86 -2.97 1.08
C GLY A 145 18.03 -3.33 -0.15
N VAL A 146 16.78 -2.87 -0.27
CA VAL A 146 16.05 -2.97 -1.54
C VAL A 146 16.83 -2.22 -2.63
N MET A 147 17.10 -2.90 -3.73
CA MET A 147 17.72 -2.31 -4.91
C MET A 147 16.66 -1.61 -5.77
N PHE A 148 16.99 -0.46 -6.34
CA PHE A 148 16.08 0.33 -7.16
C PHE A 148 16.62 0.49 -8.57
N LEU A 149 15.74 0.30 -9.55
CA LEU A 149 16.00 0.57 -10.96
C LEU A 149 14.89 1.47 -11.50
N ASP A 150 15.09 2.75 -11.36
CA ASP A 150 14.19 3.80 -11.82
C ASP A 150 14.34 4.05 -13.33
N GLU A 151 13.40 4.79 -13.91
CA GLU A 151 13.36 5.16 -15.33
C GLU A 151 13.47 3.94 -16.27
N THR A 152 12.93 2.81 -15.79
CA THR A 152 13.02 1.52 -16.48
C THR A 152 11.64 0.86 -16.55
N ILE A 153 11.27 0.43 -17.74
CA ILE A 153 10.00 -0.23 -18.01
C ILE A 153 10.22 -1.74 -18.06
N VAL A 154 9.39 -2.48 -17.33
CA VAL A 154 9.28 -3.93 -17.53
C VAL A 154 8.39 -4.15 -18.75
N ARG A 155 8.96 -4.75 -19.80
CA ARG A 155 8.26 -5.01 -21.06
C ARG A 155 7.59 -6.35 -21.10
N ASP A 156 8.22 -7.34 -20.47
CA ASP A 156 7.76 -8.71 -20.54
C ASP A 156 8.23 -9.49 -19.31
N ILE A 157 7.42 -10.45 -18.88
CA ILE A 157 7.73 -11.39 -17.80
C ILE A 157 7.31 -12.77 -18.27
N LYS A 158 8.27 -13.62 -18.58
CA LYS A 158 8.04 -14.98 -19.05
C LYS A 158 8.44 -16.01 -18.00
N PRO A 159 7.56 -16.93 -17.62
CA PRO A 159 7.98 -18.09 -16.84
C PRO A 159 8.95 -18.93 -17.68
N ILE A 160 10.00 -19.42 -17.03
CA ILE A 160 10.96 -20.38 -17.60
C ILE A 160 11.10 -21.58 -16.65
N GLU A 161 11.83 -22.60 -17.05
CA GLU A 161 12.02 -23.79 -16.24
C GLU A 161 12.58 -23.47 -14.84
N GLY A 162 12.22 -24.30 -13.85
CA GLY A 162 12.72 -24.21 -12.48
C GLY A 162 12.09 -23.09 -11.65
N HIS A 163 10.82 -22.78 -11.87
CA HIS A 163 10.09 -21.72 -11.12
C HIS A 163 10.78 -20.35 -11.18
N THR A 164 11.37 -20.02 -12.31
CA THR A 164 12.10 -18.78 -12.55
C THR A 164 11.38 -17.96 -13.62
N PHE A 165 11.52 -16.64 -13.54
CA PHE A 165 11.00 -15.70 -14.52
C PHE A 165 12.13 -15.01 -15.26
N LEU A 166 12.00 -14.91 -16.58
CA LEU A 166 12.81 -14.05 -17.42
C LEU A 166 12.10 -12.71 -17.56
N VAL A 167 12.72 -11.65 -17.09
CA VAL A 167 12.12 -10.30 -17.07
C VAL A 167 12.88 -9.41 -18.03
N THR A 168 12.20 -8.93 -19.06
CA THR A 168 12.76 -8.02 -20.07
C THR A 168 12.55 -6.57 -19.64
N LEU A 169 13.63 -5.83 -19.51
CA LEU A 169 13.68 -4.44 -19.08
C LEU A 169 14.05 -3.53 -20.25
N GLN A 170 13.42 -2.35 -20.28
CA GLN A 170 13.74 -1.28 -21.20
C GLN A 170 13.97 0.02 -20.42
N GLY A 171 15.21 0.44 -20.34
CA GLY A 171 15.67 1.71 -19.77
C GLY A 171 16.61 2.41 -20.76
N ARG A 172 17.72 2.93 -20.25
CA ARG A 172 18.79 3.49 -21.14
C ARG A 172 19.35 2.43 -22.09
N GLN A 173 19.36 1.17 -21.64
CA GLN A 173 19.68 0.01 -22.45
C GLN A 173 18.64 -1.08 -22.18
N ALA A 174 18.31 -1.85 -23.20
CA ALA A 174 17.48 -3.05 -23.03
C ALA A 174 18.33 -4.14 -22.37
N THR A 175 17.79 -4.79 -21.37
CA THR A 175 18.45 -5.91 -20.69
C THR A 175 17.42 -6.91 -20.21
N THR A 176 17.90 -8.09 -19.82
CA THR A 176 17.07 -9.17 -19.31
C THR A 176 17.66 -9.69 -18.02
N ILE A 177 16.81 -9.89 -17.02
CA ILE A 177 17.20 -10.45 -15.72
C ILE A 177 16.40 -11.72 -15.43
N ARG A 178 16.94 -12.56 -14.54
CA ARG A 178 16.24 -13.72 -13.98
C ARG A 178 15.78 -13.40 -12.56
N ALA A 179 14.58 -13.83 -12.22
CA ALA A 179 14.01 -13.67 -10.90
C ALA A 179 13.26 -14.94 -10.47
N GLY A 180 13.40 -15.35 -9.22
CA GLY A 180 12.66 -16.49 -8.66
C GLY A 180 11.17 -16.18 -8.44
N ALA A 181 10.81 -14.89 -8.30
CA ALA A 181 9.43 -14.44 -8.19
C ALA A 181 9.27 -13.05 -8.79
N ALA A 182 8.05 -12.74 -9.25
CA ALA A 182 7.68 -11.42 -9.75
C ALA A 182 6.39 -10.94 -9.07
N VAL A 183 6.40 -9.71 -8.55
CA VAL A 183 5.21 -9.06 -7.99
C VAL A 183 4.86 -7.86 -8.86
N LEU A 184 3.63 -7.84 -9.36
CA LEU A 184 3.10 -6.75 -10.17
C LEU A 184 2.37 -5.76 -9.27
N ALA A 185 2.91 -4.56 -9.15
CA ALA A 185 2.36 -3.45 -8.38
C ALA A 185 2.46 -2.14 -9.17
N ALA A 186 2.17 -2.23 -10.46
CA ALA A 186 2.36 -1.14 -11.43
C ALA A 186 1.32 -0.01 -11.32
N GLY A 187 0.30 -0.18 -10.50
CA GLY A 187 -0.81 0.75 -10.35
C GLY A 187 -1.91 0.49 -11.38
N GLY A 188 -2.85 1.43 -11.47
CA GLY A 188 -3.90 1.43 -12.50
C GLY A 188 -3.46 2.12 -13.80
N ALA A 189 -4.32 2.03 -14.82
CA ALA A 189 -4.15 2.70 -16.11
C ALA A 189 -4.52 4.20 -16.02
#